data_d4cc9cea6b7f99eda36d20f9709d3a6c
#
_entry.id   d4cc9cea6b7f99eda36d20f9709d3a6c
#
_cell.length_a   1.000
_cell.length_b   1.000
_cell.length_c   1.000
_cell.angle_alpha   90.00
_cell.angle_beta   90.00
_cell.angle_gamma   90.00
#
_symmetry.space_group_name_H-M   'P 1'
#
loop_
_entity.id
_entity.type
_entity.pdbx_description
1 polymer ?
#
loop_
_entity_poly.entity_id
_entity_poly.type
_entity_poly.pdbx_seq_one_letter_code
_entity_poly.pdbx_strand_id
1 'polypeptide(L)'
;MALLGAQMVITLIMVSVFQKLGSFFSLARWLLCSTGLVRYLYPTDSELRQLAGIPKVTKEKSKGKKGSKLENGDVFRIPRSLDVPLESTKVSPLDVVHLRFYSEYQWVVDFALYAGFVFLMSEVYHGFYPIKDEVNLSTVWCMLVLGFATKVLVSLTVQYFKGEQSVGERSTVIVAAFAYLLIAMMVMVVDERNLESGLETAYQSFNTSAARFLGSQGLQSSGPASKLVLKFFLALWCGFIGGIFIFPGFRAARMHYDLLKYYEVNRIKRFLLNVSFASPFLLVLLWVKPVCRDYLTARIFSGMTAPLMTDGAFDSMRLVAVIVVALHRLFLMPIYLQAYLNMAYQRVQEQRKEAGRITNRELQEKIASVFFYLCVVTLQYVIPIFCCLFFAFLFKVLGGFTWSGVSVPFESPALLYSSPTATDDATTIMQSARQFTLALDSLKQVFTIEVSRGVLGFALWWSTFAWFSSSFLGILYQTYFQHS
;
A
#
# COMPACT_ATOMS: atom_id res chain seq x y z
N MET A 1 9.11 22.58 33.04
CA MET A 1 8.84 22.29 31.63
C MET A 1 9.73 21.13 31.20
N ALA A 2 9.16 19.96 30.95
CA ALA A 2 9.92 18.92 30.26
C ALA A 2 10.19 19.44 28.85
N LEU A 3 11.44 19.71 28.51
CA LEU A 3 11.88 20.21 27.19
C LEU A 3 11.59 19.22 26.06
N LEU A 4 11.27 17.99 26.39
CA LEU A 4 10.97 16.88 25.47
C LEU A 4 9.69 16.22 25.99
N GLY A 5 8.62 16.29 25.21
CA GLY A 5 7.40 15.53 25.48
C GLY A 5 7.68 14.04 25.58
N ALA A 6 6.93 13.31 26.39
CA ALA A 6 7.11 11.87 26.60
C ALA A 6 7.07 11.10 25.27
N GLN A 7 6.26 11.50 24.32
CA GLN A 7 6.21 10.89 22.98
C GLN A 7 7.51 11.04 22.19
N MET A 8 8.19 12.19 22.31
CA MET A 8 9.48 12.38 21.63
C MET A 8 10.54 11.46 22.23
N VAL A 9 10.54 11.27 23.54
CA VAL A 9 11.44 10.32 24.22
C VAL A 9 11.14 8.89 23.78
N ILE A 10 9.86 8.47 23.76
CA ILE A 10 9.44 7.16 23.27
C ILE A 10 9.92 6.95 21.83
N THR A 11 9.69 7.95 20.97
CA THR A 11 10.10 7.88 19.56
C THR A 11 11.61 7.74 19.40
N LEU A 12 12.41 8.50 20.15
CA LEU A 12 13.88 8.42 20.12
C LEU A 12 14.39 7.07 20.64
N ILE A 13 13.81 6.55 21.72
CA ILE A 13 14.14 5.22 22.23
C ILE A 13 13.82 4.17 21.17
N MET A 14 12.64 4.23 20.56
CA MET A 14 12.24 3.27 19.52
C MET A 14 13.17 3.34 18.31
N VAL A 15 13.55 4.53 17.84
CA VAL A 15 14.53 4.68 16.74
C VAL A 15 15.85 4.01 17.09
N SER A 16 16.36 4.25 18.31
CA SER A 16 17.63 3.65 18.77
C SER A 16 17.55 2.13 18.87
N VAL A 17 16.44 1.61 19.40
CA VAL A 17 16.20 0.16 19.48
C VAL A 17 16.12 -0.45 18.09
N PHE A 18 15.37 0.16 17.17
CA PHE A 18 15.21 -0.35 15.81
C PHE A 18 16.51 -0.28 15.01
N GLN A 19 17.33 0.74 15.18
CA GLN A 19 18.64 0.82 14.54
C GLN A 19 19.55 -0.35 14.96
N LYS A 20 19.53 -0.73 16.25
CA LYS A 20 20.25 -1.89 16.75
C LYS A 20 19.60 -3.21 16.31
N LEU A 21 18.27 -3.31 16.39
CA LEU A 21 17.53 -4.52 16.04
C LEU A 21 17.59 -4.82 14.54
N GLY A 22 17.56 -3.79 13.69
CA GLY A 22 17.59 -3.91 12.22
C GLY A 22 18.83 -4.61 11.68
N SER A 23 19.95 -4.59 12.41
CA SER A 23 21.15 -5.37 12.05
C SER A 23 20.98 -6.87 12.30
N PHE A 24 20.14 -7.27 13.28
CA PHE A 24 19.90 -8.67 13.64
C PHE A 24 18.64 -9.23 12.98
N PHE A 25 17.56 -8.45 12.94
CA PHE A 25 16.26 -8.88 12.44
C PHE A 25 15.71 -7.89 11.43
N SER A 26 15.40 -8.38 10.24
CA SER A 26 14.65 -7.66 9.19
C SER A 26 13.40 -8.46 8.86
N LEU A 27 12.21 -7.86 9.05
CA LEU A 27 10.94 -8.47 8.69
C LEU A 27 10.88 -8.77 7.20
N ALA A 28 11.40 -7.86 6.38
CA ALA A 28 11.46 -8.03 4.95
C ALA A 28 12.23 -9.29 4.55
N ARG A 29 13.41 -9.51 5.14
CA ARG A 29 14.21 -10.71 4.90
C ARG A 29 13.51 -11.96 5.43
N TRP A 30 12.94 -11.89 6.62
CA TRP A 30 12.20 -13.01 7.22
C TRP A 30 11.02 -13.43 6.33
N LEU A 31 10.24 -12.49 5.80
CA LEU A 31 9.11 -12.76 4.91
C LEU A 31 9.50 -13.50 3.62
N LEU A 32 10.69 -13.26 3.06
CA LEU A 32 11.13 -13.93 1.84
C LEU A 32 11.90 -15.22 2.09
N CYS A 33 12.67 -15.33 3.18
CA CYS A 33 13.59 -16.43 3.40
C CYS A 33 13.07 -17.47 4.40
N SER A 34 12.29 -17.04 5.42
CA SER A 34 11.89 -17.93 6.53
C SER A 34 10.47 -18.49 6.38
N THR A 35 9.68 -17.99 5.42
CA THR A 35 8.31 -18.46 5.16
C THR A 35 8.24 -19.73 4.32
N GLY A 36 9.39 -20.30 3.94
CA GLY A 36 9.47 -21.56 3.21
C GLY A 36 9.22 -21.44 1.71
N LEU A 37 9.45 -20.27 1.13
CA LEU A 37 9.35 -20.06 -0.32
C LEU A 37 10.38 -20.92 -1.07
N VAL A 38 9.94 -21.50 -2.18
CA VAL A 38 10.73 -22.37 -3.04
C VAL A 38 10.85 -21.70 -4.41
N ARG A 39 12.09 -21.56 -4.89
CA ARG A 39 12.40 -21.09 -6.25
C ARG A 39 12.79 -22.22 -7.16
N TYR A 40 12.59 -22.05 -8.45
CA TYR A 40 13.03 -22.97 -9.49
C TYR A 40 14.38 -22.52 -10.07
N LEU A 41 15.31 -23.46 -10.16
CA LEU A 41 16.61 -23.24 -10.79
C LEU A 41 16.48 -23.40 -12.31
N TYR A 42 17.18 -22.56 -13.04
CA TYR A 42 17.30 -22.76 -14.49
C TYR A 42 18.37 -23.83 -14.77
N PRO A 43 18.17 -24.68 -15.78
CA PRO A 43 19.10 -25.74 -16.14
C PRO A 43 20.40 -25.15 -16.68
N THR A 44 21.50 -25.81 -16.40
CA THR A 44 22.82 -25.44 -16.93
C THR A 44 22.93 -25.75 -18.43
N ASP A 45 23.87 -25.08 -19.13
CA ASP A 45 24.10 -25.33 -20.56
C ASP A 45 24.50 -26.78 -20.85
N SER A 46 25.20 -27.43 -19.92
CA SER A 46 25.59 -28.84 -19.99
C SER A 46 24.37 -29.77 -19.93
N GLU A 47 23.45 -29.53 -19.04
CA GLU A 47 22.20 -30.28 -18.90
C GLU A 47 21.30 -30.10 -20.13
N LEU A 48 21.14 -28.85 -20.60
CA LEU A 48 20.35 -28.56 -21.79
C LEU A 48 20.91 -29.26 -23.05
N ARG A 49 22.23 -29.32 -23.19
CA ARG A 49 22.88 -30.07 -24.32
C ARG A 49 22.63 -31.57 -24.20
N GLN A 50 22.75 -32.10 -22.99
CA GLN A 50 22.50 -33.52 -22.74
C GLN A 50 21.06 -33.90 -23.03
N LEU A 51 20.11 -33.11 -22.57
CA LEU A 51 18.68 -33.34 -22.80
C LEU A 51 18.31 -33.17 -24.29
N ALA A 52 18.94 -32.22 -24.99
CA ALA A 52 18.70 -31.97 -26.40
C ALA A 52 19.48 -32.91 -27.33
N GLY A 53 20.33 -33.80 -26.82
CA GLY A 53 21.16 -34.69 -27.63
C GLY A 53 22.24 -33.97 -28.46
N ILE A 54 22.64 -32.76 -28.08
CA ILE A 54 23.62 -31.94 -28.79
C ILE A 54 25.03 -32.30 -28.29
N PRO A 55 25.96 -32.78 -29.16
CA PRO A 55 27.30 -33.16 -28.73
C PRO A 55 28.05 -31.98 -28.11
N LYS A 56 28.85 -32.25 -27.05
CA LYS A 56 29.73 -31.24 -26.46
C LYS A 56 30.75 -30.81 -27.53
N VAL A 57 30.80 -29.52 -27.85
CA VAL A 57 31.87 -28.98 -28.67
C VAL A 57 33.16 -29.05 -27.85
N THR A 58 33.99 -30.04 -28.14
CA THR A 58 35.36 -30.11 -27.63
C THR A 58 36.10 -28.88 -28.16
N LYS A 59 36.48 -27.95 -27.29
CA LYS A 59 37.35 -26.83 -27.63
C LYS A 59 38.70 -27.42 -28.06
N GLU A 60 38.85 -27.69 -29.35
CA GLU A 60 40.16 -27.81 -29.93
C GLU A 60 40.88 -26.47 -29.75
N LYS A 61 42.05 -26.54 -29.12
CA LYS A 61 42.92 -25.39 -28.85
C LYS A 61 43.38 -24.79 -30.20
N SER A 62 42.63 -23.87 -30.76
CA SER A 62 43.16 -22.98 -31.77
C SER A 62 44.03 -21.93 -31.09
N LYS A 63 45.33 -22.17 -31.06
CA LYS A 63 46.36 -21.16 -30.78
C LYS A 63 46.27 -20.05 -31.82
N GLY A 64 45.91 -18.84 -31.41
CA GLY A 64 46.19 -17.64 -32.19
C GLY A 64 45.00 -16.71 -32.40
N LYS A 65 44.73 -15.85 -31.40
CA LYS A 65 44.57 -14.39 -31.54
C LYS A 65 44.19 -13.76 -30.18
N LYS A 66 45.12 -12.98 -29.65
CA LYS A 66 44.84 -12.02 -28.56
C LYS A 66 43.83 -11.01 -29.07
N GLY A 67 42.71 -10.93 -28.40
CA GLY A 67 41.68 -9.92 -28.64
C GLY A 67 40.53 -10.18 -27.68
N SER A 68 40.48 -9.39 -26.62
CA SER A 68 39.44 -9.29 -25.59
C SER A 68 38.03 -9.45 -26.14
N LYS A 69 37.33 -10.49 -25.71
CA LYS A 69 35.88 -10.44 -25.52
C LYS A 69 35.50 -11.45 -24.45
N LEU A 70 34.83 -10.98 -23.42
CA LEU A 70 34.16 -11.72 -22.36
C LEU A 70 33.45 -12.96 -22.88
N GLU A 71 33.53 -14.05 -22.14
CA GLU A 71 32.90 -15.35 -22.37
C GLU A 71 31.44 -15.21 -22.81
N ASN A 72 31.22 -15.14 -24.10
CA ASN A 72 29.92 -15.42 -24.68
C ASN A 72 29.77 -16.96 -24.64
N GLY A 73 29.08 -17.47 -23.61
CA GLY A 73 28.67 -18.86 -23.57
C GLY A 73 28.00 -19.24 -24.90
N ASP A 74 28.36 -20.40 -25.43
CA ASP A 74 27.87 -20.89 -26.75
C ASP A 74 26.34 -20.86 -26.80
N VAL A 75 25.78 -19.98 -27.62
CA VAL A 75 24.33 -19.91 -27.85
C VAL A 75 23.96 -21.07 -28.78
N PHE A 76 23.12 -21.96 -28.32
CA PHE A 76 22.60 -23.08 -29.12
C PHE A 76 21.06 -23.10 -29.06
N ARG A 77 20.45 -23.71 -30.05
CA ARG A 77 18.99 -23.78 -30.17
C ARG A 77 18.50 -25.15 -29.77
N ILE A 78 17.51 -25.18 -28.89
CA ILE A 78 16.83 -26.38 -28.42
C ILE A 78 15.38 -26.38 -28.90
N PRO A 79 14.78 -27.56 -29.14
CA PRO A 79 13.36 -27.64 -29.46
C PRO A 79 12.53 -27.18 -28.27
N ARG A 80 11.45 -26.39 -28.49
CA ARG A 80 10.56 -25.92 -27.44
C ARG A 80 9.80 -27.04 -26.73
N SER A 81 9.60 -28.17 -27.42
CA SER A 81 8.93 -29.37 -26.91
C SER A 81 9.77 -30.19 -25.91
N LEU A 82 11.04 -29.79 -25.66
CA LEU A 82 11.93 -30.49 -24.75
C LEU A 82 11.37 -30.45 -23.31
N ASP A 83 11.29 -31.61 -22.68
CA ASP A 83 10.93 -31.73 -21.27
C ASP A 83 12.14 -31.40 -20.40
N VAL A 84 12.10 -30.23 -19.80
CA VAL A 84 13.16 -29.72 -18.92
C VAL A 84 12.72 -29.86 -17.48
N PRO A 85 13.25 -30.82 -16.70
CA PRO A 85 12.96 -30.91 -15.28
C PRO A 85 13.56 -29.70 -14.56
N LEU A 86 12.75 -28.94 -13.85
CA LEU A 86 13.20 -27.81 -13.04
C LEU A 86 13.49 -28.28 -11.62
N GLU A 87 14.73 -28.14 -11.19
CA GLU A 87 15.10 -28.33 -9.80
C GLU A 87 14.57 -27.19 -8.94
N SER A 88 14.13 -27.51 -7.73
CA SER A 88 13.59 -26.55 -6.78
C SER A 88 14.47 -26.42 -5.55
N THR A 89 14.74 -25.20 -5.12
CA THR A 89 15.50 -24.92 -3.89
C THR A 89 14.78 -23.89 -3.03
N LYS A 90 15.03 -23.94 -1.71
CA LYS A 90 14.53 -22.90 -0.81
C LYS A 90 15.24 -21.57 -1.07
N VAL A 91 14.51 -20.48 -0.94
CA VAL A 91 15.06 -19.13 -1.09
C VAL A 91 16.03 -18.84 0.05
N SER A 92 17.29 -18.54 -0.26
CA SER A 92 18.32 -18.19 0.72
C SER A 92 18.50 -16.67 0.86
N PRO A 93 19.00 -16.18 2.01
CA PRO A 93 19.26 -14.75 2.20
C PRO A 93 20.26 -14.16 1.20
N LEU A 94 21.23 -14.96 0.74
CA LEU A 94 22.23 -14.54 -0.27
C LEU A 94 21.60 -14.32 -1.63
N ASP A 95 20.62 -15.14 -2.00
CA ASP A 95 19.93 -15.04 -3.28
C ASP A 95 19.08 -13.76 -3.40
N VAL A 96 18.49 -13.33 -2.29
CA VAL A 96 17.54 -12.23 -2.26
C VAL A 96 18.23 -10.87 -2.41
N VAL A 97 19.46 -10.72 -1.92
CA VAL A 97 20.21 -9.44 -1.95
C VAL A 97 20.43 -8.93 -3.38
N HIS A 98 20.55 -9.84 -4.34
CA HIS A 98 20.79 -9.50 -5.75
C HIS A 98 19.52 -9.26 -6.56
N LEU A 99 18.33 -9.36 -5.95
CA LEU A 99 17.07 -9.13 -6.63
C LEU A 99 16.83 -7.65 -6.91
N ARG A 100 16.14 -7.41 -8.01
CA ARG A 100 15.76 -6.03 -8.38
C ARG A 100 14.83 -5.42 -7.34
N PHE A 101 15.10 -4.20 -6.89
CA PHE A 101 14.36 -3.49 -5.85
C PHE A 101 14.41 -4.13 -4.44
N TYR A 102 15.43 -4.93 -4.16
CA TYR A 102 15.55 -5.52 -2.83
C TYR A 102 15.76 -4.47 -1.73
N SER A 103 16.61 -3.47 -1.97
CA SER A 103 16.88 -2.39 -1.02
C SER A 103 15.63 -1.58 -0.70
N GLU A 104 14.86 -1.20 -1.71
CA GLU A 104 13.60 -0.48 -1.55
C GLU A 104 12.56 -1.33 -0.83
N TYR A 105 12.48 -2.63 -1.18
CA TYR A 105 11.60 -3.57 -0.52
C TYR A 105 11.94 -3.72 0.97
N GLN A 106 13.20 -3.99 1.29
CA GLN A 106 13.66 -4.15 2.66
C GLN A 106 13.37 -2.90 3.48
N TRP A 107 13.72 -1.74 2.93
CA TRP A 107 13.56 -0.48 3.63
C TRP A 107 12.09 -0.13 3.89
N VAL A 108 11.21 -0.24 2.88
CA VAL A 108 9.78 0.09 3.04
C VAL A 108 9.10 -0.86 4.03
N VAL A 109 9.35 -2.17 3.95
CA VAL A 109 8.70 -3.15 4.82
C VAL A 109 9.18 -3.03 6.27
N ASP A 110 10.50 -2.88 6.48
CA ASP A 110 11.05 -2.73 7.83
C ASP A 110 10.62 -1.38 8.44
N PHE A 111 10.61 -0.29 7.64
CA PHE A 111 10.14 1.01 8.11
C PHE A 111 8.64 1.00 8.46
N ALA A 112 7.81 0.34 7.64
CA ALA A 112 6.38 0.20 7.94
C ALA A 112 6.14 -0.59 9.24
N LEU A 113 6.93 -1.64 9.50
CA LEU A 113 6.88 -2.36 10.77
C LEU A 113 7.20 -1.41 11.94
N TYR A 114 8.29 -0.65 11.83
CA TYR A 114 8.70 0.27 12.89
C TYR A 114 7.66 1.37 13.14
N ALA A 115 7.12 1.95 12.07
CA ALA A 115 6.04 2.93 12.18
C ALA A 115 4.77 2.33 12.85
N GLY A 116 4.44 1.08 12.53
CA GLY A 116 3.36 0.35 13.17
C GLY A 116 3.58 0.14 14.66
N PHE A 117 4.82 -0.19 15.07
CA PHE A 117 5.18 -0.29 16.50
C PHE A 117 5.13 1.06 17.21
N VAL A 118 5.66 2.12 16.60
CA VAL A 118 5.57 3.48 17.19
C VAL A 118 4.12 3.89 17.37
N PHE A 119 3.28 3.61 16.38
CA PHE A 119 1.83 3.86 16.48
C PHE A 119 1.22 3.07 17.65
N LEU A 120 1.46 1.77 17.73
CA LEU A 120 0.90 0.90 18.77
C LEU A 120 1.35 1.34 20.18
N MET A 121 2.63 1.66 20.36
CA MET A 121 3.15 2.14 21.63
C MET A 121 2.56 3.50 22.01
N SER A 122 2.40 4.40 21.05
CA SER A 122 1.73 5.68 21.28
C SER A 122 0.27 5.51 21.68
N GLU A 123 -0.45 4.56 21.07
CA GLU A 123 -1.85 4.26 21.41
C GLU A 123 -1.98 3.67 22.82
N VAL A 124 -1.09 2.75 23.18
CA VAL A 124 -1.04 2.19 24.55
C VAL A 124 -0.74 3.28 25.56
N TYR A 125 0.24 4.16 25.27
CA TYR A 125 0.57 5.29 26.14
C TYR A 125 -0.62 6.24 26.35
N HIS A 126 -1.31 6.63 25.27
CA HIS A 126 -2.50 7.47 25.35
C HIS A 126 -3.68 6.81 26.08
N GLY A 127 -3.76 5.49 26.05
CA GLY A 127 -4.77 4.73 26.78
C GLY A 127 -4.60 4.84 28.30
N PHE A 128 -3.35 4.94 28.78
CA PHE A 128 -3.04 5.06 30.21
C PHE A 128 -2.92 6.52 30.68
N TYR A 129 -2.39 7.40 29.83
CA TYR A 129 -2.12 8.80 30.15
C TYR A 129 -2.69 9.71 29.04
N PRO A 130 -3.96 10.12 29.15
CA PRO A 130 -4.55 11.05 28.18
C PRO A 130 -3.94 12.45 28.36
N ILE A 131 -2.95 12.77 27.55
CA ILE A 131 -2.27 14.08 27.55
C ILE A 131 -2.96 14.96 26.53
N LYS A 132 -3.48 16.11 26.98
CA LYS A 132 -4.26 17.04 26.14
C LYS A 132 -3.42 17.93 25.23
N ASP A 133 -2.12 18.11 25.50
CA ASP A 133 -1.30 19.17 24.88
C ASP A 133 -0.11 18.68 24.03
N GLU A 134 0.14 17.37 23.91
CA GLU A 134 1.25 16.84 23.11
C GLU A 134 0.83 16.48 21.68
N VAL A 135 1.68 16.83 20.72
CA VAL A 135 1.50 16.42 19.32
C VAL A 135 1.79 14.92 19.18
N ASN A 136 0.85 14.17 18.64
CA ASN A 136 1.05 12.74 18.41
C ASN A 136 2.05 12.50 17.26
N LEU A 137 3.31 12.21 17.58
CA LEU A 137 4.38 11.96 16.61
C LEU A 137 4.15 10.69 15.76
N SER A 138 3.30 9.77 16.21
CA SER A 138 2.98 8.56 15.42
C SER A 138 2.32 8.91 14.09
N THR A 139 1.60 10.04 14.00
CA THR A 139 0.99 10.52 12.75
C THR A 139 2.04 10.84 11.69
N VAL A 140 3.17 11.43 12.10
CA VAL A 140 4.28 11.73 11.18
C VAL A 140 4.88 10.45 10.62
N TRP A 141 5.07 9.43 11.46
CA TRP A 141 5.55 8.12 11.01
C TRP A 141 4.60 7.47 10.01
N CYS A 142 3.31 7.50 10.28
CA CYS A 142 2.29 6.98 9.36
C CYS A 142 2.29 7.73 8.01
N MET A 143 2.40 9.06 8.03
CA MET A 143 2.50 9.87 6.81
C MET A 143 3.77 9.55 6.00
N LEU A 144 4.90 9.34 6.67
CA LEU A 144 6.15 8.96 6.01
C LEU A 144 6.03 7.59 5.34
N VAL A 145 5.40 6.60 5.98
CA VAL A 145 5.14 5.29 5.34
C VAL A 145 4.32 5.46 4.07
N LEU A 146 3.23 6.23 4.12
CA LEU A 146 2.40 6.51 2.94
C LEU A 146 3.19 7.20 1.83
N GLY A 147 4.00 8.20 2.18
CA GLY A 147 4.85 8.91 1.22
C GLY A 147 5.87 8.00 0.55
N PHE A 148 6.56 7.16 1.33
CA PHE A 148 7.56 6.23 0.80
C PHE A 148 6.93 5.09 0.01
N ALA A 149 5.84 4.51 0.50
CA ALA A 149 5.08 3.49 -0.21
C ALA A 149 4.61 3.99 -1.59
N THR A 150 4.03 5.19 -1.63
CA THR A 150 3.61 5.84 -2.87
C THR A 150 4.81 6.12 -3.79
N LYS A 151 5.91 6.65 -3.26
CA LYS A 151 7.14 6.90 -4.03
C LYS A 151 7.67 5.62 -4.70
N VAL A 152 7.73 4.51 -3.97
CA VAL A 152 8.20 3.24 -4.52
C VAL A 152 7.23 2.72 -5.59
N LEU A 153 5.92 2.80 -5.35
CA LEU A 153 4.93 2.37 -6.33
C LEU A 153 4.99 3.20 -7.62
N VAL A 154 5.18 4.51 -7.50
CA VAL A 154 5.43 5.40 -8.65
C VAL A 154 6.70 5.00 -9.37
N SER A 155 7.80 4.74 -8.65
CA SER A 155 9.07 4.30 -9.25
C SER A 155 8.90 2.99 -10.05
N LEU A 156 8.14 2.04 -9.53
CA LEU A 156 7.80 0.81 -10.22
C LEU A 156 6.95 1.07 -11.48
N THR A 157 5.97 1.96 -11.37
CA THR A 157 5.10 2.33 -12.49
C THR A 157 5.85 3.06 -13.60
N VAL A 158 6.76 3.98 -13.25
CA VAL A 158 7.60 4.71 -14.21
C VAL A 158 8.47 3.77 -15.07
N GLN A 159 8.82 2.58 -14.56
CA GLN A 159 9.58 1.61 -15.36
C GLN A 159 8.80 1.10 -16.58
N TYR A 160 7.47 1.00 -16.48
CA TYR A 160 6.62 0.67 -17.62
C TYR A 160 6.61 1.77 -18.70
N PHE A 161 6.98 3.01 -18.33
CA PHE A 161 7.10 4.12 -19.28
C PHE A 161 8.47 4.19 -19.97
N LYS A 162 9.50 3.54 -19.40
CA LYS A 162 10.87 3.57 -19.93
C LYS A 162 11.16 2.45 -20.95
N GLY A 163 10.39 1.36 -20.93
CA GLY A 163 10.57 0.22 -21.82
C GLY A 163 10.05 0.49 -23.23
N GLU A 164 10.86 0.25 -24.27
CA GLU A 164 10.41 0.39 -25.68
C GLU A 164 9.33 -0.62 -26.04
N GLN A 165 9.34 -1.81 -25.41
CA GLN A 165 8.37 -2.88 -25.66
C GLN A 165 7.09 -2.76 -24.80
N SER A 166 7.01 -1.79 -23.92
CA SER A 166 5.92 -1.65 -22.92
C SER A 166 4.83 -0.66 -23.33
N VAL A 167 4.57 -0.48 -24.64
CA VAL A 167 3.54 0.47 -25.14
C VAL A 167 2.16 0.13 -24.61
N GLY A 168 1.78 -1.15 -24.57
CA GLY A 168 0.50 -1.60 -24.03
C GLY A 168 0.35 -1.33 -22.54
N GLU A 169 1.40 -1.57 -21.75
CA GLU A 169 1.41 -1.35 -20.31
C GLU A 169 1.28 0.15 -19.99
N ARG A 170 2.01 1.00 -20.71
CA ARG A 170 1.92 2.46 -20.60
C ARG A 170 0.50 2.96 -20.88
N SER A 171 -0.08 2.51 -21.99
CA SER A 171 -1.45 2.85 -22.37
C SER A 171 -2.45 2.42 -21.28
N THR A 172 -2.29 1.23 -20.72
CA THR A 172 -3.16 0.72 -19.64
C THR A 172 -3.13 1.61 -18.40
N VAL A 173 -1.95 2.07 -17.96
CA VAL A 173 -1.85 3.00 -16.80
C VAL A 173 -2.56 4.32 -17.08
N ILE A 174 -2.34 4.90 -18.26
CA ILE A 174 -2.94 6.18 -18.64
C ILE A 174 -4.47 6.05 -18.70
N VAL A 175 -4.98 5.04 -19.41
CA VAL A 175 -6.42 4.79 -19.52
C VAL A 175 -7.05 4.54 -18.15
N ALA A 176 -6.39 3.74 -17.30
CA ALA A 176 -6.85 3.51 -15.94
C ALA A 176 -6.89 4.80 -15.12
N ALA A 177 -5.85 5.64 -15.17
CA ALA A 177 -5.81 6.91 -14.46
C ALA A 177 -6.98 7.82 -14.86
N PHE A 178 -7.27 7.94 -16.16
CA PHE A 178 -8.43 8.71 -16.64
C PHE A 178 -9.76 8.08 -16.24
N ALA A 179 -9.90 6.75 -16.32
CA ALA A 179 -11.12 6.06 -15.89
C ALA A 179 -11.39 6.29 -14.41
N TYR A 180 -10.37 6.15 -13.54
CA TYR A 180 -10.50 6.42 -12.10
C TYR A 180 -10.76 7.90 -11.80
N LEU A 181 -10.21 8.83 -12.58
CA LEU A 181 -10.53 10.25 -12.47
C LEU A 181 -12.01 10.50 -12.75
N LEU A 182 -12.56 9.93 -13.83
CA LEU A 182 -13.97 10.06 -14.17
C LEU A 182 -14.87 9.43 -13.10
N ILE A 183 -14.51 8.24 -12.61
CA ILE A 183 -15.23 7.58 -11.50
C ILE A 183 -15.19 8.45 -10.23
N ALA A 184 -14.04 9.05 -9.90
CA ALA A 184 -13.92 9.96 -8.76
C ALA A 184 -14.83 11.18 -8.91
N MET A 185 -14.87 11.78 -10.08
CA MET A 185 -15.79 12.91 -10.35
C MET A 185 -17.25 12.50 -10.17
N MET A 186 -17.66 11.33 -10.67
CA MET A 186 -19.01 10.79 -10.46
C MET A 186 -19.31 10.56 -8.97
N VAL A 187 -18.38 9.93 -8.25
CA VAL A 187 -18.52 9.66 -6.81
C VAL A 187 -18.67 10.95 -5.98
N MET A 188 -17.95 12.02 -6.35
CA MET A 188 -18.03 13.30 -5.64
C MET A 188 -19.33 14.09 -5.90
N VAL A 189 -20.13 13.65 -6.87
CA VAL A 189 -21.48 14.17 -7.10
C VAL A 189 -22.52 13.44 -6.24
N VAL A 190 -22.20 12.20 -5.81
CA VAL A 190 -23.10 11.41 -4.96
C VAL A 190 -23.28 12.11 -3.61
N ASP A 191 -24.54 12.20 -3.17
CA ASP A 191 -24.91 12.81 -1.89
C ASP A 191 -24.35 12.01 -0.69
N GLU A 192 -23.92 12.69 0.35
CA GLU A 192 -23.44 12.08 1.62
C GLU A 192 -24.53 11.24 2.33
N ARG A 193 -25.79 11.35 1.89
CA ARG A 193 -26.87 10.47 2.33
C ARG A 193 -26.65 9.01 1.87
N ASN A 194 -25.99 8.82 0.72
CA ASN A 194 -25.75 7.49 0.16
C ASN A 194 -24.34 6.99 0.47
N LEU A 195 -23.34 7.86 0.33
CA LEU A 195 -21.93 7.54 0.57
C LEU A 195 -21.39 8.46 1.66
N GLU A 196 -20.96 7.89 2.78
CA GLU A 196 -20.37 8.62 3.90
C GLU A 196 -18.94 9.07 3.56
N SER A 197 -18.83 10.01 2.62
CA SER A 197 -17.53 10.56 2.21
C SER A 197 -16.97 11.57 3.22
N GLY A 198 -17.85 12.29 3.94
CA GLY A 198 -17.50 13.36 4.88
C GLY A 198 -16.87 14.59 4.22
N LEU A 199 -16.82 14.65 2.88
CA LEU A 199 -16.16 15.73 2.14
C LEU A 199 -16.92 17.04 2.21
N GLU A 200 -18.25 17.01 2.22
CA GLU A 200 -19.09 18.21 2.31
C GLU A 200 -18.92 18.90 3.66
N THR A 201 -19.04 18.10 4.71
CA THR A 201 -18.85 18.56 6.09
C THR A 201 -17.44 19.09 6.30
N ALA A 202 -16.41 18.38 5.75
CA ALA A 202 -15.02 18.80 5.79
C ALA A 202 -14.81 20.15 5.06
N TYR A 203 -15.41 20.32 3.86
CA TYR A 203 -15.32 21.57 3.12
C TYR A 203 -15.95 22.74 3.88
N GLN A 204 -17.14 22.56 4.44
CA GLN A 204 -17.81 23.59 5.20
C GLN A 204 -17.01 24.01 6.42
N SER A 205 -16.50 23.06 7.18
CA SER A 205 -15.64 23.28 8.33
C SER A 205 -14.34 24.01 7.96
N PHE A 206 -13.67 23.55 6.87
CA PHE A 206 -12.48 24.20 6.33
C PHE A 206 -12.76 25.65 5.91
N ASN A 207 -13.83 25.88 5.13
CA ASN A 207 -14.16 27.20 4.63
C ASN A 207 -14.47 28.20 5.77
N THR A 208 -15.24 27.75 6.77
CA THR A 208 -15.58 28.54 7.93
C THR A 208 -14.35 28.89 8.79
N SER A 209 -13.49 27.91 9.02
CA SER A 209 -12.27 28.09 9.81
C SER A 209 -11.23 28.96 9.09
N ALA A 210 -11.09 28.78 7.79
CA ALA A 210 -10.19 29.58 6.96
C ALA A 210 -10.69 31.04 6.80
N ALA A 211 -11.99 31.26 6.65
CA ALA A 211 -12.57 32.62 6.62
C ALA A 211 -12.35 33.32 7.96
N ARG A 212 -12.52 32.61 9.08
CA ARG A 212 -12.26 33.13 10.42
C ARG A 212 -10.78 33.48 10.61
N PHE A 213 -9.89 32.63 10.14
CA PHE A 213 -8.43 32.88 10.15
C PHE A 213 -8.05 34.11 9.33
N LEU A 214 -8.54 34.23 8.08
CA LEU A 214 -8.28 35.40 7.24
C LEU A 214 -8.85 36.69 7.85
N GLY A 215 -10.05 36.61 8.44
CA GLY A 215 -10.64 37.73 9.18
C GLY A 215 -9.79 38.22 10.35
N SER A 216 -9.15 37.31 11.09
CA SER A 216 -8.20 37.64 12.17
C SER A 216 -6.93 38.32 11.68
N GLN A 217 -6.57 38.14 10.42
CA GLN A 217 -5.45 38.78 9.74
C GLN A 217 -5.83 40.08 9.01
N GLY A 218 -7.09 40.54 9.17
CA GLY A 218 -7.59 41.76 8.53
C GLY A 218 -7.94 41.60 7.03
N LEU A 219 -7.95 40.37 6.53
CA LEU A 219 -8.30 40.07 5.14
C LEU A 219 -9.75 39.58 5.08
N GLN A 220 -10.64 40.39 4.49
CA GLN A 220 -12.03 39.96 4.27
C GLN A 220 -12.10 39.02 3.07
N SER A 221 -12.43 37.76 3.32
CA SER A 221 -12.67 36.75 2.27
C SER A 221 -13.95 36.00 2.56
N SER A 222 -14.81 35.88 1.57
CA SER A 222 -16.06 35.11 1.66
C SER A 222 -15.88 33.60 1.53
N GLY A 223 -14.62 33.14 1.37
CA GLY A 223 -14.23 31.75 1.24
C GLY A 223 -12.92 31.61 0.48
N PRO A 224 -11.87 31.01 1.07
CA PRO A 224 -10.53 31.01 0.49
C PRO A 224 -10.38 30.07 -0.71
N ALA A 225 -11.26 29.08 -0.85
CA ALA A 225 -11.16 28.10 -1.94
C ALA A 225 -12.53 27.71 -2.51
N SER A 226 -12.62 27.68 -3.82
CA SER A 226 -13.81 27.17 -4.51
C SER A 226 -13.96 25.66 -4.28
N LYS A 227 -15.15 25.23 -3.87
CA LYS A 227 -15.51 23.81 -3.69
C LYS A 227 -15.22 22.98 -4.95
N LEU A 228 -15.50 23.54 -6.13
CA LEU A 228 -15.27 22.87 -7.40
C LEU A 228 -13.76 22.59 -7.63
N VAL A 229 -12.93 23.58 -7.33
CA VAL A 229 -11.46 23.47 -7.48
C VAL A 229 -10.90 22.39 -6.56
N LEU A 230 -11.33 22.38 -5.29
CA LEU A 230 -10.90 21.34 -4.33
C LEU A 230 -11.34 19.94 -4.78
N LYS A 231 -12.58 19.78 -5.21
CA LYS A 231 -13.08 18.50 -5.75
C LYS A 231 -12.29 18.07 -6.99
N PHE A 232 -11.91 18.99 -7.86
CA PHE A 232 -11.12 18.69 -9.05
C PHE A 232 -9.70 18.20 -8.70
N PHE A 233 -9.00 18.86 -7.77
CA PHE A 233 -7.68 18.40 -7.31
C PHE A 233 -7.76 17.03 -6.62
N LEU A 234 -8.81 16.81 -5.82
CA LEU A 234 -9.04 15.53 -5.19
C LEU A 234 -9.33 14.43 -6.24
N ALA A 235 -10.07 14.74 -7.30
CA ALA A 235 -10.30 13.81 -8.42
C ALA A 235 -9.01 13.48 -9.17
N LEU A 236 -8.11 14.46 -9.37
CA LEU A 236 -6.78 14.22 -9.95
C LEU A 236 -5.95 13.27 -9.08
N TRP A 237 -5.95 13.48 -7.77
CA TRP A 237 -5.29 12.58 -6.83
C TRP A 237 -5.88 11.17 -6.89
N CYS A 238 -7.21 11.04 -6.95
CA CYS A 238 -7.90 9.77 -7.12
C CYS A 238 -7.52 9.05 -8.42
N GLY A 239 -7.47 9.77 -9.53
CA GLY A 239 -7.02 9.22 -10.81
C GLY A 239 -5.58 8.74 -10.77
N PHE A 240 -4.69 9.49 -10.13
CA PHE A 240 -3.30 9.13 -9.92
C PHE A 240 -3.17 7.83 -9.10
N ILE A 241 -3.85 7.72 -7.95
CA ILE A 241 -3.85 6.51 -7.12
C ILE A 241 -4.41 5.30 -7.88
N GLY A 242 -5.51 5.48 -8.62
CA GLY A 242 -6.09 4.43 -9.47
C GLY A 242 -5.11 3.93 -10.53
N GLY A 243 -4.41 4.85 -11.20
CA GLY A 243 -3.41 4.51 -12.22
C GLY A 243 -2.24 3.70 -11.67
N ILE A 244 -1.69 4.06 -10.51
CA ILE A 244 -0.57 3.32 -9.91
C ILE A 244 -0.99 2.00 -9.26
N PHE A 245 -2.28 1.81 -8.93
CA PHE A 245 -2.80 0.57 -8.34
C PHE A 245 -3.19 -0.48 -9.40
N ILE A 246 -3.24 -0.13 -10.69
CA ILE A 246 -3.75 -1.05 -11.72
C ILE A 246 -2.90 -2.33 -11.85
N PHE A 247 -1.57 -2.21 -11.94
CA PHE A 247 -0.68 -3.36 -12.04
C PHE A 247 -0.57 -4.19 -10.75
N PRO A 248 -0.48 -3.59 -9.56
CA PRO A 248 -0.67 -4.29 -8.30
C PRO A 248 -1.92 -5.15 -8.27
N GLY A 249 -3.06 -4.58 -8.69
CA GLY A 249 -4.34 -5.28 -8.76
C GLY A 249 -4.33 -6.44 -9.77
N PHE A 250 -3.86 -6.21 -10.99
CA PHE A 250 -3.78 -7.26 -12.02
C PHE A 250 -2.87 -8.41 -11.60
N ARG A 251 -1.75 -8.11 -10.96
CA ARG A 251 -0.82 -9.12 -10.48
C ARG A 251 -1.40 -9.93 -9.31
N ALA A 252 -2.04 -9.27 -8.37
CA ALA A 252 -2.74 -9.93 -7.27
C ALA A 252 -3.86 -10.84 -7.78
N ALA A 253 -4.62 -10.39 -8.80
CA ALA A 253 -5.66 -11.16 -9.45
C ALA A 253 -5.12 -12.43 -10.14
N ARG A 254 -4.02 -12.29 -10.89
CA ARG A 254 -3.38 -13.45 -11.54
C ARG A 254 -2.91 -14.49 -10.51
N MET A 255 -2.20 -14.05 -9.48
CA MET A 255 -1.78 -14.94 -8.39
C MET A 255 -2.97 -15.63 -7.71
N HIS A 256 -4.06 -14.91 -7.50
CA HIS A 256 -5.29 -15.46 -6.93
C HIS A 256 -5.92 -16.52 -7.85
N TYR A 257 -6.02 -16.24 -9.14
CA TYR A 257 -6.56 -17.18 -10.12
C TYR A 257 -5.74 -18.49 -10.18
N ASP A 258 -4.40 -18.37 -10.19
CA ASP A 258 -3.50 -19.53 -10.20
C ASP A 258 -3.63 -20.35 -8.90
N LEU A 259 -3.80 -19.68 -7.75
CA LEU A 259 -4.04 -20.36 -6.46
C LEU A 259 -5.38 -21.11 -6.41
N LEU A 260 -6.43 -20.55 -6.99
CA LEU A 260 -7.72 -21.23 -7.05
C LEU A 260 -7.65 -22.53 -7.85
N LYS A 261 -6.87 -22.56 -8.93
CA LYS A 261 -6.59 -23.79 -9.70
C LYS A 261 -5.74 -24.77 -8.91
N TYR A 262 -4.71 -24.30 -8.21
CA TYR A 262 -3.80 -25.15 -7.43
C TYR A 262 -4.50 -25.81 -6.22
N TYR A 263 -5.38 -25.08 -5.52
CA TYR A 263 -6.09 -25.56 -4.34
C TYR A 263 -7.52 -26.03 -4.65
N GLU A 264 -7.78 -26.55 -5.85
CA GLU A 264 -9.12 -27.01 -6.26
C GLU A 264 -9.69 -28.07 -5.31
N VAL A 265 -8.87 -28.97 -4.81
CA VAL A 265 -9.24 -30.07 -3.91
C VAL A 265 -9.43 -29.59 -2.46
N ASN A 266 -8.73 -28.55 -2.02
CA ASN A 266 -8.74 -28.11 -0.62
C ASN A 266 -9.75 -26.99 -0.37
N ARG A 267 -10.99 -27.36 0.00
CA ARG A 267 -12.13 -26.43 0.20
C ARG A 267 -11.84 -25.32 1.21
N ILE A 268 -11.14 -25.62 2.32
CA ILE A 268 -10.86 -24.63 3.38
C ILE A 268 -9.91 -23.54 2.88
N LYS A 269 -8.81 -23.94 2.25
CA LYS A 269 -7.84 -22.96 1.68
C LYS A 269 -8.49 -22.13 0.58
N ARG A 270 -9.29 -22.75 -0.27
CA ARG A 270 -10.04 -22.05 -1.32
C ARG A 270 -11.03 -21.04 -0.74
N PHE A 271 -11.76 -21.41 0.31
CA PHE A 271 -12.65 -20.48 1.01
C PHE A 271 -11.88 -19.29 1.60
N LEU A 272 -10.78 -19.55 2.30
CA LEU A 272 -9.93 -18.51 2.90
C LEU A 272 -9.38 -17.53 1.85
N LEU A 273 -8.95 -18.04 0.69
CA LEU A 273 -8.49 -17.23 -0.44
C LEU A 273 -9.62 -16.37 -1.02
N ASN A 274 -10.81 -16.91 -1.19
CA ASN A 274 -11.97 -16.17 -1.68
C ASN A 274 -12.39 -15.07 -0.69
N VAL A 275 -12.41 -15.37 0.61
CA VAL A 275 -12.66 -14.36 1.66
C VAL A 275 -11.60 -13.25 1.60
N SER A 276 -10.33 -13.61 1.46
CA SER A 276 -9.25 -12.64 1.30
C SER A 276 -9.45 -11.75 0.07
N PHE A 277 -9.87 -12.30 -1.05
CA PHE A 277 -10.12 -11.54 -2.27
C PHE A 277 -11.35 -10.63 -2.17
N ALA A 278 -12.43 -11.11 -1.57
CA ALA A 278 -13.68 -10.37 -1.39
C ALA A 278 -13.61 -9.31 -0.27
N SER A 279 -12.71 -9.46 0.69
CA SER A 279 -12.68 -8.59 1.88
C SER A 279 -12.52 -7.10 1.59
N PRO A 280 -11.73 -6.59 0.60
CA PRO A 280 -11.70 -5.18 0.29
C PRO A 280 -13.04 -4.64 -0.24
N PHE A 281 -13.83 -5.47 -0.93
CA PHE A 281 -15.19 -5.11 -1.34
C PHE A 281 -16.10 -4.88 -0.14
N LEU A 282 -16.03 -5.78 0.85
CA LEU A 282 -16.80 -5.62 2.09
C LEU A 282 -16.40 -4.32 2.81
N LEU A 283 -15.11 -3.97 2.82
CA LEU A 283 -14.67 -2.70 3.37
C LEU A 283 -15.27 -1.50 2.61
N VAL A 284 -15.31 -1.53 1.28
CA VAL A 284 -15.94 -0.46 0.48
C VAL A 284 -17.41 -0.28 0.84
N LEU A 285 -18.14 -1.38 1.06
CA LEU A 285 -19.56 -1.34 1.45
C LEU A 285 -19.80 -0.69 2.81
N LEU A 286 -18.84 -0.74 3.75
CA LEU A 286 -18.99 -0.12 5.07
C LEU A 286 -19.15 1.41 5.02
N TRP A 287 -18.79 2.06 3.92
CA TRP A 287 -19.02 3.51 3.69
C TRP A 287 -20.35 3.81 3.00
N VAL A 288 -21.08 2.78 2.54
CA VAL A 288 -22.42 2.96 1.95
C VAL A 288 -23.42 3.06 3.09
N LYS A 289 -23.84 4.30 3.39
CA LYS A 289 -24.64 4.64 4.56
C LYS A 289 -25.92 3.82 4.70
N PRO A 290 -26.82 3.76 3.68
CA PRO A 290 -28.08 3.02 3.79
C PRO A 290 -27.89 1.49 3.94
N VAL A 291 -26.77 0.94 3.47
CA VAL A 291 -26.53 -0.52 3.52
C VAL A 291 -25.94 -0.93 4.88
N CYS A 292 -25.01 -0.16 5.42
CA CYS A 292 -24.30 -0.56 6.64
C CYS A 292 -24.65 0.33 7.83
N ARG A 293 -24.39 1.63 7.78
CA ARG A 293 -24.59 2.51 8.95
C ARG A 293 -26.07 2.55 9.38
N ASP A 294 -26.95 2.99 8.51
CA ASP A 294 -28.37 3.16 8.85
C ASP A 294 -29.02 1.82 9.21
N TYR A 295 -28.56 0.72 8.61
CA TYR A 295 -29.06 -0.61 8.91
C TYR A 295 -28.64 -1.10 10.30
N LEU A 296 -27.42 -0.79 10.75
CA LEU A 296 -26.87 -1.27 12.03
C LEU A 296 -27.13 -0.30 13.19
N THR A 297 -27.16 1.03 12.93
CA THR A 297 -27.24 2.03 14.00
C THR A 297 -28.59 2.73 14.12
N ALA A 298 -29.42 2.74 13.06
CA ALA A 298 -30.72 3.41 13.11
C ALA A 298 -31.89 2.43 13.13
N ARG A 299 -31.76 1.22 12.57
CA ARG A 299 -32.87 0.27 12.49
C ARG A 299 -33.03 -0.52 13.78
N ILE A 300 -34.23 -0.49 14.33
CA ILE A 300 -34.63 -1.33 15.46
C ILE A 300 -35.29 -2.62 14.91
N PHE A 301 -34.74 -3.77 15.26
CA PHE A 301 -35.27 -5.07 14.84
C PHE A 301 -36.39 -5.53 15.76
N SER A 302 -37.30 -6.32 15.21
CA SER A 302 -38.41 -6.89 15.98
C SER A 302 -37.90 -7.69 17.19
N GLY A 303 -38.30 -7.27 18.38
CA GLY A 303 -37.84 -7.87 19.65
C GLY A 303 -36.67 -7.17 20.34
N MET A 304 -36.11 -6.12 19.76
CA MET A 304 -35.07 -5.28 20.38
C MET A 304 -35.63 -3.94 20.82
N THR A 305 -35.11 -3.38 21.89
CA THR A 305 -35.48 -2.04 22.43
C THR A 305 -34.54 -0.93 21.94
N ALA A 306 -33.39 -1.30 21.38
CA ALA A 306 -32.35 -0.37 20.91
C ALA A 306 -31.79 -0.85 19.57
N PRO A 307 -31.15 0.01 18.77
CA PRO A 307 -30.42 -0.39 17.57
C PRO A 307 -29.29 -1.37 17.91
N LEU A 308 -28.83 -2.12 16.92
CA LEU A 308 -27.82 -3.17 17.10
C LEU A 308 -26.47 -2.61 17.60
N MET A 309 -26.11 -1.42 17.14
CA MET A 309 -24.85 -0.74 17.48
C MET A 309 -25.06 0.77 17.65
N THR A 310 -24.20 1.40 18.45
CA THR A 310 -24.10 2.86 18.52
C THR A 310 -23.24 3.38 17.36
N ASP A 311 -23.39 4.65 16.99
CA ASP A 311 -22.57 5.27 15.92
C ASP A 311 -21.06 5.16 16.21
N GLY A 312 -20.65 5.41 17.47
CA GLY A 312 -19.25 5.27 17.86
C GLY A 312 -18.73 3.83 17.76
N ALA A 313 -19.55 2.84 18.14
CA ALA A 313 -19.19 1.43 18.00
C ALA A 313 -19.05 1.03 16.52
N PHE A 314 -19.89 1.57 15.63
CA PHE A 314 -19.80 1.35 14.20
C PHE A 314 -18.49 1.92 13.61
N ASP A 315 -18.10 3.12 14.00
CA ASP A 315 -16.86 3.74 13.55
C ASP A 315 -15.63 2.94 14.01
N SER A 316 -15.63 2.45 15.25
CA SER A 316 -14.57 1.57 15.77
C SER A 316 -14.54 0.22 15.05
N MET A 317 -15.71 -0.39 14.81
CA MET A 317 -15.81 -1.64 14.03
C MET A 317 -15.22 -1.47 12.62
N ARG A 318 -15.52 -0.34 11.94
CA ARG A 318 -15.00 -0.05 10.60
C ARG A 318 -13.47 0.02 10.59
N LEU A 319 -12.86 0.70 11.57
CA LEU A 319 -11.40 0.76 11.71
C LEU A 319 -10.79 -0.62 11.98
N VAL A 320 -11.36 -1.38 12.91
CA VAL A 320 -10.91 -2.73 13.23
C VAL A 320 -11.03 -3.64 12.01
N ALA A 321 -12.12 -3.55 11.24
CA ALA A 321 -12.32 -4.32 10.02
C ALA A 321 -11.19 -4.08 8.99
N VAL A 322 -10.76 -2.83 8.78
CA VAL A 322 -9.64 -2.52 7.89
C VAL A 322 -8.34 -3.19 8.38
N ILE A 323 -8.06 -3.11 9.68
CA ILE A 323 -6.85 -3.71 10.27
C ILE A 323 -6.88 -5.24 10.12
N VAL A 324 -8.01 -5.87 10.42
CA VAL A 324 -8.18 -7.32 10.30
C VAL A 324 -7.98 -7.78 8.86
N VAL A 325 -8.56 -7.08 7.89
CA VAL A 325 -8.38 -7.40 6.45
C VAL A 325 -6.92 -7.22 6.03
N ALA A 326 -6.25 -6.15 6.46
CA ALA A 326 -4.84 -5.92 6.17
C ALA A 326 -3.96 -7.05 6.74
N LEU A 327 -4.14 -7.42 8.00
CA LEU A 327 -3.40 -8.51 8.65
C LEU A 327 -3.69 -9.86 7.99
N HIS A 328 -4.95 -10.15 7.67
CA HIS A 328 -5.33 -11.38 6.98
C HIS A 328 -4.62 -11.52 5.62
N ARG A 329 -4.58 -10.43 4.85
CA ARG A 329 -3.86 -10.39 3.56
C ARG A 329 -2.35 -10.55 3.73
N LEU A 330 -1.75 -9.91 4.73
CA LEU A 330 -0.31 -10.08 5.04
C LEU A 330 0.01 -11.52 5.46
N PHE A 331 -0.87 -12.16 6.23
CA PHE A 331 -0.72 -13.56 6.61
C PHE A 331 -0.74 -14.52 5.42
N LEU A 332 -1.58 -14.25 4.42
CA LEU A 332 -1.68 -15.06 3.20
C LEU A 332 -0.58 -14.73 2.17
N MET A 333 0.22 -13.68 2.37
CA MET A 333 1.23 -13.22 1.42
C MET A 333 2.20 -14.33 0.96
N PRO A 334 2.76 -15.20 1.83
CA PRO A 334 3.68 -16.25 1.37
C PRO A 334 3.03 -17.21 0.36
N ILE A 335 1.75 -17.50 0.54
CA ILE A 335 1.00 -18.39 -0.36
C ILE A 335 0.87 -17.73 -1.75
N TYR A 336 0.54 -16.43 -1.80
CA TYR A 336 0.48 -15.67 -3.05
C TYR A 336 1.84 -15.55 -3.73
N LEU A 337 2.91 -15.33 -2.98
CA LEU A 337 4.27 -15.27 -3.53
C LEU A 337 4.74 -16.63 -4.06
N GLN A 338 4.37 -17.73 -3.41
CA GLN A 338 4.67 -19.07 -3.93
C GLN A 338 3.93 -19.32 -5.25
N ALA A 339 2.67 -18.89 -5.39
CA ALA A 339 1.97 -18.98 -6.65
C ALA A 339 2.69 -18.21 -7.78
N TYR A 340 3.22 -17.04 -7.46
CA TYR A 340 4.03 -16.29 -8.40
C TYR A 340 5.32 -17.04 -8.80
N LEU A 341 6.05 -17.64 -7.86
CA LEU A 341 7.25 -18.43 -8.15
C LEU A 341 6.93 -19.66 -8.99
N ASN A 342 5.79 -20.31 -8.77
CA ASN A 342 5.33 -21.44 -9.57
C ASN A 342 5.06 -21.07 -11.04
N MET A 343 4.90 -19.79 -11.37
CA MET A 343 4.79 -19.30 -12.75
C MET A 343 6.00 -19.67 -13.59
N ALA A 344 7.21 -19.83 -12.99
CA ALA A 344 8.39 -20.28 -13.72
C ALA A 344 8.16 -21.66 -14.36
N TYR A 345 7.59 -22.59 -13.61
CA TYR A 345 7.22 -23.92 -14.11
C TYR A 345 6.11 -23.85 -15.15
N GLN A 346 5.08 -23.05 -14.91
CA GLN A 346 3.97 -22.88 -15.87
C GLN A 346 4.47 -22.34 -17.21
N ARG A 347 5.36 -21.34 -17.22
CA ARG A 347 5.95 -20.77 -18.45
C ARG A 347 6.71 -21.82 -19.27
N VAL A 348 7.42 -22.72 -18.61
CA VAL A 348 8.12 -23.82 -19.30
C VAL A 348 7.10 -24.81 -19.90
N GLN A 349 6.03 -25.13 -19.18
CA GLN A 349 4.98 -26.01 -19.67
C GLN A 349 4.17 -25.39 -20.83
N GLU A 350 3.89 -24.09 -20.77
CA GLU A 350 3.25 -23.36 -21.86
C GLU A 350 4.14 -23.35 -23.11
N GLN A 351 5.43 -23.05 -22.93
CA GLN A 351 6.40 -23.06 -24.02
C GLN A 351 6.52 -24.43 -24.70
N ARG A 352 6.35 -25.51 -23.93
CA ARG A 352 6.39 -26.89 -24.44
C ARG A 352 5.27 -27.17 -25.45
N LYS A 353 4.13 -26.46 -25.32
CA LYS A 353 3.01 -26.58 -26.27
C LYS A 353 3.25 -25.84 -27.59
N GLU A 354 4.19 -24.91 -27.61
CA GLU A 354 4.51 -24.11 -28.78
C GLU A 354 5.44 -24.88 -29.73
N ALA A 355 5.19 -24.81 -31.03
CA ALA A 355 6.10 -25.36 -32.05
C ALA A 355 7.33 -24.45 -32.25
N GLY A 356 8.46 -25.03 -32.60
CA GLY A 356 9.68 -24.28 -32.96
C GLY A 356 10.87 -24.52 -32.05
N ARG A 357 11.88 -23.68 -32.19
CA ARG A 357 13.13 -23.74 -31.42
C ARG A 357 13.36 -22.48 -30.65
N ILE A 358 13.97 -22.59 -29.46
CA ILE A 358 14.34 -21.47 -28.58
C ILE A 358 15.84 -21.53 -28.29
N THR A 359 16.47 -20.40 -28.01
CA THR A 359 17.85 -20.38 -27.55
C THR A 359 17.94 -20.77 -26.06
N ASN A 360 19.07 -21.41 -25.69
CA ASN A 360 19.33 -21.75 -24.27
C ASN A 360 19.22 -20.51 -23.35
N ARG A 361 19.72 -19.36 -23.81
CA ARG A 361 19.68 -18.11 -23.05
C ARG A 361 18.25 -17.60 -22.83
N GLU A 362 17.42 -17.60 -23.88
CA GLU A 362 16.02 -17.18 -23.75
C GLU A 362 15.23 -18.06 -22.76
N LEU A 363 15.50 -19.39 -22.75
CA LEU A 363 14.87 -20.29 -21.78
C LEU A 363 15.33 -20.00 -20.36
N GLN A 364 16.64 -19.89 -20.16
CA GLN A 364 17.21 -19.56 -18.84
C GLN A 364 16.73 -18.21 -18.34
N GLU A 365 16.67 -17.19 -19.19
CA GLU A 365 16.18 -15.86 -18.85
C GLU A 365 14.68 -15.85 -18.47
N LYS A 366 13.84 -16.60 -19.20
CA LYS A 366 12.42 -16.76 -18.87
C LYS A 366 12.20 -17.36 -17.48
N ILE A 367 13.04 -18.31 -17.06
CA ILE A 367 12.95 -18.94 -15.73
C ILE A 367 13.53 -18.00 -14.68
N ALA A 368 14.74 -17.47 -14.88
CA ALA A 368 15.43 -16.61 -13.95
C ALA A 368 14.69 -15.30 -13.69
N SER A 369 14.02 -14.73 -14.71
CA SER A 369 13.28 -13.47 -14.59
C SER A 369 12.16 -13.54 -13.53
N VAL A 370 11.52 -14.70 -13.34
CA VAL A 370 10.46 -14.84 -12.34
C VAL A 370 11.02 -14.59 -10.94
N PHE A 371 12.15 -15.21 -10.62
CA PHE A 371 12.79 -14.99 -9.31
C PHE A 371 13.39 -13.58 -9.21
N PHE A 372 14.01 -13.06 -10.27
CA PHE A 372 14.62 -11.74 -10.29
C PHE A 372 13.64 -10.60 -9.95
N TYR A 373 12.37 -10.74 -10.35
CA TYR A 373 11.32 -9.75 -10.06
C TYR A 373 10.50 -10.06 -8.78
N LEU A 374 10.91 -11.00 -7.95
CA LEU A 374 10.19 -11.37 -6.73
C LEU A 374 9.93 -10.17 -5.79
N CYS A 375 10.95 -9.34 -5.54
CA CYS A 375 10.80 -8.16 -4.68
C CYS A 375 9.83 -7.12 -5.28
N VAL A 376 9.82 -6.95 -6.60
CA VAL A 376 8.87 -6.07 -7.30
C VAL A 376 7.43 -6.55 -7.07
N VAL A 377 7.20 -7.86 -7.21
CA VAL A 377 5.88 -8.45 -7.00
C VAL A 377 5.43 -8.34 -5.55
N THR A 378 6.36 -8.56 -4.62
CA THR A 378 6.09 -8.42 -3.19
C THR A 378 5.72 -6.99 -2.85
N LEU A 379 6.45 -5.99 -3.36
CA LEU A 379 6.12 -4.57 -3.20
C LEU A 379 4.73 -4.24 -3.75
N GLN A 380 4.42 -4.70 -4.97
CA GLN A 380 3.10 -4.48 -5.57
C GLN A 380 1.96 -5.15 -4.78
N TYR A 381 2.23 -6.25 -4.08
CA TYR A 381 1.26 -6.88 -3.21
C TYR A 381 1.07 -6.15 -1.89
N VAL A 382 2.17 -5.71 -1.25
CA VAL A 382 2.17 -5.18 0.11
C VAL A 382 1.79 -3.69 0.17
N ILE A 383 2.22 -2.87 -0.80
CA ILE A 383 2.00 -1.41 -0.75
C ILE A 383 0.53 -1.02 -0.67
N PRO A 384 -0.42 -1.59 -1.47
CA PRO A 384 -1.84 -1.26 -1.30
C PRO A 384 -2.38 -1.59 0.09
N ILE A 385 -1.90 -2.69 0.70
CA ILE A 385 -2.26 -3.08 2.07
C ILE A 385 -1.76 -2.03 3.08
N PHE A 386 -0.50 -1.60 2.94
CA PHE A 386 0.08 -0.57 3.80
C PHE A 386 -0.63 0.77 3.63
N CYS A 387 -0.98 1.17 2.41
CA CYS A 387 -1.76 2.38 2.19
C CYS A 387 -3.08 2.35 2.97
N CYS A 388 -3.86 1.27 2.86
CA CYS A 388 -5.12 1.14 3.59
C CYS A 388 -4.89 1.12 5.11
N LEU A 389 -3.90 0.39 5.60
CA LEU A 389 -3.61 0.27 7.03
C LEU A 389 -3.17 1.61 7.64
N PHE A 390 -2.24 2.31 7.02
CA PHE A 390 -1.72 3.57 7.55
C PHE A 390 -2.70 4.74 7.36
N PHE A 391 -3.53 4.73 6.32
CA PHE A 391 -4.67 5.65 6.25
C PHE A 391 -5.69 5.38 7.38
N ALA A 392 -5.94 4.12 7.75
CA ALA A 392 -6.82 3.80 8.88
C ALA A 392 -6.23 4.29 10.21
N PHE A 393 -4.91 4.16 10.41
CA PHE A 393 -4.23 4.70 11.60
C PHE A 393 -4.32 6.23 11.68
N LEU A 394 -4.06 6.93 10.58
CA LEU A 394 -4.23 8.38 10.51
C LEU A 394 -5.68 8.80 10.71
N PHE A 395 -6.62 8.10 10.09
CA PHE A 395 -8.06 8.36 10.25
C PHE A 395 -8.50 8.21 11.70
N LYS A 396 -7.98 7.20 12.41
CA LYS A 396 -8.25 7.03 13.85
C LYS A 396 -7.72 8.19 14.67
N VAL A 397 -6.45 8.56 14.53
CA VAL A 397 -5.81 9.56 15.38
C VAL A 397 -6.31 10.96 15.06
N LEU A 398 -6.20 11.38 13.79
CA LEU A 398 -6.59 12.73 13.37
C LEU A 398 -8.11 12.91 13.28
N GLY A 399 -8.86 11.83 13.13
CA GLY A 399 -10.32 11.83 13.19
C GLY A 399 -10.89 11.80 14.62
N GLY A 400 -10.05 11.64 15.65
CA GLY A 400 -10.47 11.61 17.04
C GLY A 400 -11.38 10.42 17.38
N PHE A 401 -11.17 9.26 16.74
CA PHE A 401 -11.93 8.04 17.05
C PHE A 401 -11.30 7.28 18.21
N THR A 402 -12.16 6.61 19.02
CA THR A 402 -11.73 5.74 20.12
C THR A 402 -11.91 4.28 19.75
N TRP A 403 -11.07 3.39 20.29
CA TRP A 403 -11.20 1.94 20.04
C TRP A 403 -12.43 1.34 20.74
N SER A 404 -12.87 1.95 21.86
CA SER A 404 -14.00 1.48 22.65
C SER A 404 -15.37 1.89 22.09
N GLY A 405 -15.40 2.74 21.05
CA GLY A 405 -16.66 3.28 20.52
C GLY A 405 -17.38 4.27 21.45
N VAL A 406 -16.81 4.55 22.61
CA VAL A 406 -17.31 5.59 23.52
C VAL A 406 -16.76 6.92 23.04
N SER A 407 -17.62 7.80 22.54
CA SER A 407 -17.24 9.18 22.23
C SER A 407 -16.88 9.89 23.53
N VAL A 408 -15.59 10.08 23.78
CA VAL A 408 -15.15 11.05 24.77
C VAL A 408 -15.48 12.41 24.18
N PRO A 409 -16.29 13.27 24.85
CA PRO A 409 -16.51 14.63 24.37
C PRO A 409 -15.13 15.30 24.28
N PHE A 410 -14.65 15.54 23.08
CA PHE A 410 -13.48 16.36 22.87
C PHE A 410 -13.93 17.79 23.13
N GLU A 411 -13.74 18.26 24.36
CA GLU A 411 -13.78 19.69 24.64
C GLU A 411 -12.68 20.31 23.75
N SER A 412 -13.12 21.01 22.70
CA SER A 412 -12.25 21.94 21.99
C SER A 412 -11.56 22.78 23.05
N PRO A 413 -10.23 22.90 23.09
CA PRO A 413 -9.60 23.79 24.05
C PRO A 413 -10.18 25.18 23.82
N ALA A 414 -11.09 25.58 24.71
CA ALA A 414 -11.58 26.94 24.76
C ALA A 414 -10.35 27.81 24.91
N LEU A 415 -10.11 28.65 23.91
CA LEU A 415 -9.03 29.61 23.86
C LEU A 415 -9.05 30.42 25.19
N LEU A 416 -8.26 29.99 26.16
CA LEU A 416 -7.82 30.89 27.21
C LEU A 416 -6.80 31.84 26.53
N TYR A 417 -7.33 32.90 25.94
CA TYR A 417 -6.56 34.10 25.66
C TYR A 417 -6.14 34.72 26.99
N SER A 418 -5.07 34.21 27.57
CA SER A 418 -4.27 35.03 28.48
C SER A 418 -3.38 35.89 27.60
N SER A 419 -3.76 37.15 27.45
CA SER A 419 -2.90 38.20 26.91
C SER A 419 -1.59 38.18 27.68
N PRO A 420 -0.44 37.91 27.02
CA PRO A 420 0.84 38.08 27.69
C PRO A 420 1.12 39.58 27.75
N THR A 421 1.14 40.13 28.96
CA THR A 421 1.77 41.41 29.24
C THR A 421 3.13 41.47 28.61
N ALA A 422 3.33 42.48 27.75
CA ALA A 422 4.59 42.79 27.11
C ALA A 422 5.66 43.06 28.17
N THR A 423 6.68 42.26 28.20
CA THR A 423 7.99 42.66 28.73
C THR A 423 8.94 42.67 27.54
N ASP A 424 9.39 43.90 27.24
CA ASP A 424 10.43 44.23 26.29
C ASP A 424 11.72 43.47 26.62
N ASP A 425 12.49 43.16 25.60
CA ASP A 425 13.81 42.53 25.54
C ASP A 425 13.86 41.01 25.33
N ALA A 426 13.29 40.56 24.22
CA ALA A 426 13.65 39.26 23.66
C ALA A 426 14.25 39.45 22.26
N THR A 427 15.44 38.91 22.07
CA THR A 427 16.20 38.92 20.81
C THR A 427 15.32 38.53 19.60
N THR A 428 15.59 39.14 18.44
CA THR A 428 14.83 38.98 17.18
C THR A 428 14.53 37.54 16.78
N ILE A 429 15.39 36.58 17.18
CA ILE A 429 15.19 35.13 16.97
C ILE A 429 14.05 34.58 17.78
N MET A 430 13.88 35.06 19.02
CA MET A 430 12.80 34.58 19.92
C MET A 430 11.43 35.16 19.52
N GLN A 431 11.40 36.35 18.94
CA GLN A 431 10.20 36.94 18.34
C GLN A 431 9.79 36.20 17.06
N SER A 432 10.77 35.87 16.19
CA SER A 432 10.50 35.07 14.99
C SER A 432 10.00 33.65 15.34
N ALA A 433 10.56 33.01 16.36
CA ALA A 433 10.11 31.72 16.85
C ALA A 433 8.66 31.78 17.45
N ARG A 434 8.34 32.86 18.19
CA ARG A 434 6.96 33.08 18.68
C ARG A 434 5.98 33.35 17.56
N GLN A 435 6.34 34.16 16.56
CA GLN A 435 5.49 34.39 15.39
C GLN A 435 5.26 33.11 14.59
N PHE A 436 6.27 32.24 14.46
CA PHE A 436 6.15 30.95 13.81
C PHE A 436 5.24 29.99 14.59
N THR A 437 5.35 29.93 15.92
CA THR A 437 4.46 29.10 16.74
C THR A 437 3.02 29.60 16.70
N LEU A 438 2.79 30.91 16.73
CA LEU A 438 1.46 31.49 16.57
C LEU A 438 0.87 31.23 15.19
N ALA A 439 1.68 31.31 14.14
CA ALA A 439 1.24 30.95 12.78
C ALA A 439 0.91 29.48 12.65
N LEU A 440 1.70 28.57 13.27
CA LEU A 440 1.40 27.14 13.31
C LEU A 440 0.13 26.82 14.08
N ASP A 441 -0.11 27.44 15.23
CA ASP A 441 -1.31 27.24 16.01
C ASP A 441 -2.56 27.78 15.30
N SER A 442 -2.42 28.90 14.60
CA SER A 442 -3.47 29.43 13.73
C SER A 442 -3.75 28.50 12.54
N LEU A 443 -2.72 27.89 11.96
CA LEU A 443 -2.87 26.91 10.88
C LEU A 443 -3.59 25.63 11.38
N LYS A 444 -3.29 25.17 12.61
CA LYS A 444 -4.00 24.04 13.23
C LYS A 444 -5.51 24.31 13.39
N GLN A 445 -5.91 25.55 13.63
CA GLN A 445 -7.32 25.93 13.74
C GLN A 445 -8.07 25.81 12.39
N VAL A 446 -7.38 25.92 11.27
CA VAL A 446 -7.96 25.73 9.93
C VAL A 446 -8.19 24.26 9.64
N PHE A 447 -7.27 23.38 10.07
CA PHE A 447 -7.38 21.92 9.91
C PHE A 447 -8.10 21.28 11.10
N THR A 448 -9.41 21.42 11.12
CA THR A 448 -10.27 20.85 12.17
C THR A 448 -10.32 19.32 12.10
N ILE A 449 -10.81 18.69 13.17
CA ILE A 449 -11.05 17.24 13.21
C ILE A 449 -12.01 16.80 12.10
N GLU A 450 -13.02 17.63 11.80
CA GLU A 450 -13.98 17.36 10.72
C GLU A 450 -13.33 17.33 9.34
N VAL A 451 -12.39 18.26 9.08
CA VAL A 451 -11.58 18.26 7.85
C VAL A 451 -10.76 16.98 7.76
N SER A 452 -10.11 16.61 8.85
CA SER A 452 -9.31 15.37 8.92
C SER A 452 -10.18 14.13 8.71
N ARG A 453 -11.37 14.06 9.33
CA ARG A 453 -12.34 12.97 9.14
C ARG A 453 -12.77 12.84 7.67
N GLY A 454 -13.16 13.93 7.04
CA GLY A 454 -13.61 13.88 5.64
C GLY A 454 -12.49 13.49 4.68
N VAL A 455 -11.33 14.14 4.76
CA VAL A 455 -10.22 13.89 3.83
C VAL A 455 -9.63 12.49 4.01
N LEU A 456 -9.32 12.08 5.24
CA LEU A 456 -8.71 10.78 5.51
C LEU A 456 -9.72 9.63 5.36
N GLY A 457 -10.98 9.84 5.74
CA GLY A 457 -12.05 8.87 5.52
C GLY A 457 -12.25 8.59 4.02
N PHE A 458 -12.31 9.64 3.22
CA PHE A 458 -12.39 9.52 1.77
C PHE A 458 -11.13 8.88 1.16
N ALA A 459 -9.93 9.28 1.60
CA ALA A 459 -8.67 8.70 1.13
C ALA A 459 -8.56 7.19 1.43
N LEU A 460 -8.97 6.78 2.63
CA LEU A 460 -9.03 5.38 3.02
C LEU A 460 -10.03 4.60 2.16
N TRP A 461 -11.25 5.12 2.02
CA TRP A 461 -12.27 4.51 1.18
C TRP A 461 -11.81 4.40 -0.28
N TRP A 462 -11.26 5.49 -0.84
CA TRP A 462 -10.78 5.49 -2.23
C TRP A 462 -9.64 4.51 -2.45
N SER A 463 -8.68 4.44 -1.54
CA SER A 463 -7.57 3.47 -1.63
C SER A 463 -8.08 2.03 -1.60
N THR A 464 -9.06 1.73 -0.74
CA THR A 464 -9.69 0.41 -0.66
C THR A 464 -10.49 0.10 -1.92
N PHE A 465 -11.22 1.09 -2.45
CA PHE A 465 -11.97 0.97 -3.71
C PHE A 465 -11.05 0.72 -4.90
N ALA A 466 -9.97 1.50 -5.03
CA ALA A 466 -8.98 1.34 -6.10
C ALA A 466 -8.30 -0.04 -6.03
N TRP A 467 -7.97 -0.49 -4.82
CA TRP A 467 -7.39 -1.81 -4.58
C TRP A 467 -8.34 -2.95 -4.99
N PHE A 468 -9.61 -2.88 -4.57
CA PHE A 468 -10.62 -3.87 -4.95
C PHE A 468 -10.88 -3.85 -6.46
N SER A 469 -11.21 -2.68 -7.03
CA SER A 469 -11.61 -2.55 -8.43
C SER A 469 -10.50 -2.95 -9.40
N SER A 470 -9.24 -2.60 -9.13
CA SER A 470 -8.10 -3.04 -9.95
C SER A 470 -7.91 -4.56 -9.90
N SER A 471 -8.07 -5.18 -8.71
CA SER A 471 -8.00 -6.63 -8.57
C SER A 471 -9.16 -7.33 -9.26
N PHE A 472 -10.37 -6.78 -9.16
CA PHE A 472 -11.56 -7.30 -9.82
C PHE A 472 -11.45 -7.24 -11.35
N LEU A 473 -10.99 -6.10 -11.89
CA LEU A 473 -10.71 -5.97 -13.33
C LEU A 473 -9.65 -6.98 -13.79
N GLY A 474 -8.65 -7.25 -12.95
CA GLY A 474 -7.65 -8.28 -13.22
C GLY A 474 -8.25 -9.69 -13.33
N ILE A 475 -9.19 -10.08 -12.44
CA ILE A 475 -9.89 -11.37 -12.53
C ILE A 475 -10.75 -11.44 -13.79
N LEU A 476 -11.50 -10.38 -14.10
CA LEU A 476 -12.28 -10.32 -15.35
C LEU A 476 -11.39 -10.53 -16.57
N TYR A 477 -10.25 -9.85 -16.60
CA TYR A 477 -9.28 -10.03 -17.69
C TYR A 477 -8.79 -11.48 -17.79
N GLN A 478 -8.42 -12.12 -16.69
CA GLN A 478 -7.96 -13.51 -16.68
C GLN A 478 -9.05 -14.49 -17.10
N THR A 479 -10.31 -14.24 -16.71
CA THR A 479 -11.42 -15.17 -17.01
C THR A 479 -11.86 -15.11 -18.47
N TYR A 480 -11.91 -13.88 -19.06
CA TYR A 480 -12.47 -13.70 -20.39
C TYR A 480 -11.44 -13.68 -21.52
N PHE A 481 -10.23 -13.17 -21.28
CA PHE A 481 -9.23 -12.94 -22.35
C PHE A 481 -8.10 -13.98 -22.40
N GLN A 482 -7.88 -14.80 -21.39
CA GLN A 482 -6.91 -15.89 -21.44
C GLN A 482 -7.49 -17.22 -21.95
N HIS A 483 -8.81 -17.31 -22.15
CA HIS A 483 -9.47 -18.51 -22.71
C HIS A 483 -9.75 -18.40 -24.21
N SER A 484 -9.47 -17.29 -24.84
CA SER A 484 -9.39 -17.13 -26.29
C SER A 484 -7.95 -17.20 -26.78
#